data_083193f9c1edc6fbdaefd10afe801d69
#
_entry.id   083193f9c1edc6fbdaefd10afe801d69
#
_cell.length_a   1.000
_cell.length_b   1.000
_cell.length_c   1.000
_cell.angle_alpha   90.00
_cell.angle_beta   90.00
_cell.angle_gamma   90.00
#
_symmetry.space_group_name_H-M   'P 1'
#
loop_
_entity.id
_entity.type
_entity.pdbx_description
1 polymer ?
#
loop_
_entity_poly.entity_id
_entity_poly.type
_entity_poly.pdbx_seq_one_letter_code
_entity_poly.pdbx_strand_id
1 'polypeptide(L)'
;MKKNLFFYVFAVLCTMPFFTSCSDDDEDTPVVIPVSEEIAGNYKGTLDVTVDGQKLASVAQRISVAESGDNAINLSIADFSFLGIEVGDIDLNNCALTPNGERYDFTGVTTVESTILTADVNATGYFNNGGLHIDLDIDATLGGQKQAVTVTYDGTRLTGNESSAAQITSFTFDTSVAANAAVLSQPVIDEANATITFKAEEGGDVSALVPTIEVSAGATVTPASGSAVSFASGSATFTVVAEDGTSKTYTVSCSMGSLIQYDFETWATPEGAMYPEVVNPEGWATCNDAVALIKNLGSLGGITYTGEYPVRQTTDAYSGSTAAMLESVDTQGGNIFGQTIPKVTAGSMFLGTFNAFAAMTDPMATTEFGILYDKKPVKVSGYYKYTPGAEFYNAAGELQADQKDACAISAVLYEVESEDETLNGSTIYTSDKIVAMASFSSGETVAEYTPFELNLEYVKDYDASKTYKFAVIFSASADGAAYNAAVGSTLYIDDVTIENEAVTE
;
A
#
# COMPACT_ATOMS: atom_id res chain seq x y z
N MET A 1 8.90 -63.11 11.99
CA MET A 1 8.68 -64.08 13.07
C MET A 1 7.45 -63.62 13.84
N LYS A 2 6.31 -64.28 13.59
CA LYS A 2 5.54 -65.11 14.50
C LYS A 2 5.06 -64.35 15.75
N LYS A 3 3.81 -64.13 16.00
CA LYS A 3 2.56 -64.97 16.16
C LYS A 3 1.92 -64.43 17.46
N ASN A 4 0.73 -64.27 17.76
CA ASN A 4 -0.62 -64.79 17.68
C ASN A 4 -1.48 -63.99 18.64
N LEU A 5 -2.63 -63.48 18.30
CA LEU A 5 -3.96 -64.12 18.41
C LEU A 5 -4.30 -64.67 19.80
N PHE A 6 -5.26 -64.06 20.52
CA PHE A 6 -6.24 -64.82 21.31
C PHE A 6 -7.57 -64.03 21.49
N PHE A 7 -8.61 -64.62 20.98
CA PHE A 7 -10.06 -64.39 21.26
C PHE A 7 -10.41 -64.87 22.63
N TYR A 8 -11.28 -64.20 23.34
CA TYR A 8 -12.23 -64.84 24.29
C TYR A 8 -13.59 -64.09 24.25
N VAL A 9 -14.57 -64.82 23.70
CA VAL A 9 -16.01 -64.66 23.86
C VAL A 9 -16.37 -65.28 25.22
N PHE A 10 -17.15 -64.55 26.05
CA PHE A 10 -17.94 -65.15 27.09
C PHE A 10 -19.35 -64.60 27.08
N ALA A 11 -20.26 -65.43 26.58
CA ALA A 11 -21.70 -65.28 26.77
C ALA A 11 -22.08 -65.86 28.14
N VAL A 12 -22.80 -65.14 28.93
CA VAL A 12 -23.56 -65.72 30.03
C VAL A 12 -24.98 -65.20 29.97
N LEU A 13 -25.85 -66.11 29.58
CA LEU A 13 -27.30 -66.10 29.79
C LEU A 13 -27.58 -66.42 31.27
N CYS A 14 -28.42 -65.64 31.97
CA CYS A 14 -29.29 -66.17 33.02
C CYS A 14 -30.38 -65.14 33.43
N THR A 15 -31.61 -65.47 32.98
CA THR A 15 -32.84 -65.62 33.74
C THR A 15 -33.41 -64.46 34.55
N MET A 16 -34.56 -64.02 34.11
CA MET A 16 -35.56 -63.22 34.85
C MET A 16 -36.07 -63.89 36.13
N PRO A 17 -36.53 -63.12 37.10
CA PRO A 17 -37.88 -63.23 37.52
C PRO A 17 -38.67 -61.95 37.41
N PHE A 18 -39.91 -62.07 36.95
CA PHE A 18 -40.94 -61.10 36.99
C PHE A 18 -41.34 -60.84 38.47
N PHE A 19 -41.28 -59.56 38.88
CA PHE A 19 -42.17 -59.10 39.95
C PHE A 19 -42.94 -57.88 39.43
N THR A 20 -44.19 -58.05 39.21
CA THR A 20 -45.20 -57.01 39.11
C THR A 20 -45.35 -56.35 40.48
N SER A 21 -45.03 -55.06 40.54
CA SER A 21 -45.60 -54.17 41.55
C SER A 21 -45.98 -52.89 40.90
N CYS A 22 -47.28 -52.66 40.77
CA CYS A 22 -47.84 -51.35 40.53
C CYS A 22 -47.60 -50.51 41.79
N SER A 23 -46.96 -49.41 41.66
CA SER A 23 -47.19 -48.18 42.42
C SER A 23 -47.03 -47.02 41.43
N ASP A 24 -48.15 -46.35 41.18
CA ASP A 24 -48.22 -45.04 40.61
C ASP A 24 -47.49 -44.08 41.57
N ASP A 25 -46.30 -43.68 41.22
CA ASP A 25 -45.67 -42.45 41.63
C ASP A 25 -44.95 -41.94 40.37
N ASP A 26 -45.65 -41.08 39.61
CA ASP A 26 -45.06 -40.20 38.62
C ASP A 26 -44.10 -39.25 39.36
N GLU A 27 -42.88 -39.70 39.70
CA GLU A 27 -41.76 -38.83 39.89
C GLU A 27 -41.37 -38.36 38.48
N ASP A 28 -41.79 -37.13 38.14
CA ASP A 28 -41.22 -36.33 37.04
C ASP A 28 -39.72 -36.24 37.29
N THR A 29 -38.95 -37.21 36.78
CA THR A 29 -37.48 -37.05 36.71
C THR A 29 -37.24 -35.87 35.81
N PRO A 30 -36.59 -34.78 36.28
CA PRO A 30 -36.37 -33.61 35.47
C PRO A 30 -35.57 -34.02 34.22
N VAL A 31 -36.09 -33.71 33.04
CA VAL A 31 -35.40 -33.96 31.79
C VAL A 31 -34.11 -33.12 31.80
N VAL A 32 -32.97 -33.80 31.88
CA VAL A 32 -31.66 -33.12 31.77
C VAL A 32 -31.32 -32.98 30.31
N ILE A 33 -31.21 -31.74 29.85
CA ILE A 33 -30.82 -31.41 28.49
C ILE A 33 -29.28 -31.49 28.42
N PRO A 34 -28.67 -32.17 27.44
CA PRO A 34 -27.22 -32.25 27.28
C PRO A 34 -26.63 -30.96 26.70
N VAL A 35 -26.73 -29.84 27.41
CA VAL A 35 -26.38 -28.49 26.96
C VAL A 35 -24.93 -28.42 26.48
N SER A 36 -24.00 -28.95 27.27
CA SER A 36 -22.57 -28.89 26.95
C SER A 36 -22.17 -29.72 25.71
N GLU A 37 -22.90 -30.80 25.44
CA GLU A 37 -22.57 -31.72 24.32
C GLU A 37 -23.28 -31.34 23.03
N GLU A 38 -24.54 -30.94 23.06
CA GLU A 38 -25.40 -30.76 21.90
C GLU A 38 -25.62 -29.27 21.52
N ILE A 39 -25.58 -28.36 22.50
CA ILE A 39 -26.02 -26.98 22.34
C ILE A 39 -24.87 -25.98 22.50
N ALA A 40 -24.10 -26.06 23.58
CA ALA A 40 -23.03 -25.11 23.85
C ALA A 40 -21.96 -25.12 22.73
N GLY A 41 -21.45 -23.96 22.36
CA GLY A 41 -20.45 -23.79 21.30
C GLY A 41 -20.65 -22.48 20.54
N ASN A 42 -19.94 -22.35 19.44
CA ASN A 42 -20.07 -21.20 18.53
C ASN A 42 -20.91 -21.59 17.35
N TYR A 43 -21.74 -20.66 16.90
CA TYR A 43 -22.59 -20.79 15.75
C TYR A 43 -22.23 -19.72 14.74
N LYS A 44 -22.10 -20.07 13.47
CA LYS A 44 -21.97 -19.12 12.35
C LYS A 44 -23.23 -19.14 11.53
N GLY A 45 -23.77 -17.97 11.27
CA GLY A 45 -25.01 -17.80 10.54
C GLY A 45 -25.15 -16.43 9.92
N THR A 46 -26.38 -16.10 9.54
CA THR A 46 -26.73 -14.84 8.91
C THR A 46 -27.83 -14.16 9.71
N LEU A 47 -27.66 -12.87 9.99
CA LEU A 47 -28.69 -11.99 10.50
C LEU A 47 -29.43 -11.34 9.34
N ASP A 48 -30.72 -11.56 9.25
CA ASP A 48 -31.64 -10.86 8.38
C ASP A 48 -32.35 -9.76 9.17
N VAL A 49 -32.09 -8.51 8.86
CA VAL A 49 -32.58 -7.36 9.62
C VAL A 49 -33.65 -6.61 8.84
N THR A 50 -34.72 -6.24 9.54
CA THR A 50 -35.82 -5.42 9.02
C THR A 50 -36.04 -4.24 9.97
N VAL A 51 -36.03 -3.01 9.46
CA VAL A 51 -36.28 -1.77 10.21
C VAL A 51 -37.53 -1.11 9.67
N ASP A 52 -38.51 -0.87 10.52
CA ASP A 52 -39.82 -0.28 10.15
C ASP A 52 -40.46 -0.95 8.90
N GLY A 53 -40.29 -2.28 8.78
CA GLY A 53 -40.81 -3.08 7.67
C GLY A 53 -39.97 -3.07 6.39
N GLN A 54 -38.81 -2.39 6.37
CA GLN A 54 -37.87 -2.41 5.25
C GLN A 54 -36.75 -3.43 5.52
N LYS A 55 -36.63 -4.45 4.67
CA LYS A 55 -35.56 -5.45 4.75
C LYS A 55 -34.24 -4.82 4.31
N LEU A 56 -33.22 -4.97 5.13
CA LEU A 56 -31.86 -4.52 4.88
C LEU A 56 -30.96 -5.67 4.38
N ALA A 57 -29.69 -5.37 4.11
CA ALA A 57 -28.74 -6.40 3.70
C ALA A 57 -28.49 -7.38 4.86
N SER A 58 -28.40 -8.66 4.53
CA SER A 58 -28.07 -9.71 5.48
C SER A 58 -26.62 -9.60 5.92
N VAL A 59 -26.34 -9.84 7.20
CA VAL A 59 -24.99 -9.74 7.80
C VAL A 59 -24.57 -11.11 8.34
N ALA A 60 -23.40 -11.58 7.96
CA ALA A 60 -22.81 -12.76 8.57
C ALA A 60 -22.45 -12.49 10.04
N GLN A 61 -22.87 -13.36 10.95
CA GLN A 61 -22.66 -13.17 12.39
C GLN A 61 -22.28 -14.48 13.06
N ARG A 62 -21.39 -14.37 14.05
CA ARG A 62 -21.07 -15.44 14.99
C ARG A 62 -21.84 -15.22 16.29
N ILE A 63 -22.45 -16.28 16.83
CA ILE A 63 -23.08 -16.30 18.13
C ILE A 63 -22.38 -17.34 19.01
N SER A 64 -22.02 -16.96 20.22
CA SER A 64 -21.47 -17.85 21.23
C SER A 64 -22.58 -18.31 22.17
N VAL A 65 -22.65 -19.60 22.44
CA VAL A 65 -23.61 -20.21 23.37
C VAL A 65 -22.85 -20.95 24.44
N ALA A 66 -23.08 -20.57 25.69
CA ALA A 66 -22.47 -21.20 26.89
C ALA A 66 -23.57 -21.77 27.81
N GLU A 67 -23.26 -22.88 28.48
CA GLU A 67 -24.07 -23.40 29.55
C GLU A 67 -24.11 -22.41 30.74
N SER A 68 -25.28 -22.14 31.30
CA SER A 68 -25.43 -21.22 32.44
C SER A 68 -26.11 -21.85 33.67
N GLY A 69 -26.31 -23.17 33.66
CA GLY A 69 -26.92 -23.95 34.71
C GLY A 69 -27.74 -25.11 34.16
N ASP A 70 -28.51 -25.78 35.05
CA ASP A 70 -29.35 -26.89 34.63
C ASP A 70 -30.39 -26.42 33.60
N ASN A 71 -30.30 -26.95 32.36
CA ASN A 71 -31.23 -26.63 31.28
C ASN A 71 -31.31 -25.12 30.93
N ALA A 72 -30.20 -24.38 31.06
CA ALA A 72 -30.14 -22.97 30.74
C ALA A 72 -28.85 -22.60 29.99
N ILE A 73 -28.94 -21.54 29.19
CA ILE A 73 -27.83 -21.03 28.34
C ILE A 73 -27.66 -19.51 28.49
N ASN A 74 -26.45 -19.06 28.18
CA ASN A 74 -26.15 -17.69 27.83
C ASN A 74 -25.82 -17.63 26.34
N LEU A 75 -26.42 -16.67 25.63
CA LEU A 75 -26.04 -16.34 24.24
C LEU A 75 -25.33 -14.98 24.22
N SER A 76 -24.28 -14.86 23.44
CA SER A 76 -23.53 -13.61 23.23
C SER A 76 -23.23 -13.37 21.77
N ILE A 77 -23.51 -12.15 21.31
CA ILE A 77 -23.11 -11.60 20.03
C ILE A 77 -22.11 -10.50 20.36
N ALA A 78 -20.82 -10.76 20.17
CA ALA A 78 -19.78 -9.78 20.46
C ALA A 78 -19.61 -8.77 19.33
N ASP A 79 -19.22 -7.53 19.68
CA ASP A 79 -18.86 -6.44 18.77
C ASP A 79 -19.90 -6.21 17.65
N PHE A 80 -21.18 -6.33 17.98
CA PHE A 80 -22.24 -6.17 16.99
C PHE A 80 -22.29 -4.73 16.48
N SER A 81 -22.19 -4.57 15.16
CA SER A 81 -22.36 -3.30 14.48
C SER A 81 -23.38 -3.42 13.35
N PHE A 82 -24.16 -2.37 13.16
CA PHE A 82 -25.23 -2.38 12.16
C PHE A 82 -25.34 -1.01 11.49
N LEU A 83 -25.34 -0.97 10.15
CA LEU A 83 -25.35 0.26 9.35
C LEU A 83 -24.26 1.28 9.72
N GLY A 84 -23.10 0.81 10.15
CA GLY A 84 -22.01 1.67 10.61
C GLY A 84 -22.18 2.23 12.02
N ILE A 85 -23.20 1.78 12.76
CA ILE A 85 -23.42 2.09 14.18
C ILE A 85 -22.88 0.94 15.00
N GLU A 86 -21.93 1.20 15.86
CA GLU A 86 -21.45 0.25 16.86
C GLU A 86 -22.55 0.11 17.95
N VAL A 87 -23.12 -1.07 18.04
CA VAL A 87 -24.13 -1.43 19.03
C VAL A 87 -23.46 -1.98 20.30
N GLY A 88 -22.32 -2.66 20.13
CA GLY A 88 -21.60 -3.36 21.18
C GLY A 88 -22.07 -4.81 21.36
N ASP A 89 -21.83 -5.37 22.53
CA ASP A 89 -22.20 -6.75 22.84
C ASP A 89 -23.68 -6.87 23.15
N ILE A 90 -24.32 -7.91 22.61
CA ILE A 90 -25.73 -8.28 22.91
C ILE A 90 -25.68 -9.62 23.67
N ASP A 91 -25.96 -9.57 24.97
CA ASP A 91 -25.93 -10.73 25.85
C ASP A 91 -27.36 -11.09 26.32
N LEU A 92 -27.77 -12.33 26.06
CA LEU A 92 -28.97 -12.94 26.57
C LEU A 92 -28.57 -13.97 27.67
N ASN A 93 -28.84 -13.67 28.91
CA ASN A 93 -28.38 -14.45 30.03
C ASN A 93 -29.49 -15.32 30.64
N ASN A 94 -29.13 -16.54 31.09
CA ASN A 94 -30.02 -17.49 31.76
C ASN A 94 -31.30 -17.82 30.95
N CYS A 95 -31.19 -17.99 29.67
CA CYS A 95 -32.29 -18.42 28.82
C CYS A 95 -32.63 -19.90 29.14
N ALA A 96 -33.79 -20.16 29.71
CA ALA A 96 -34.23 -21.51 30.04
C ALA A 96 -34.56 -22.27 28.74
N LEU A 97 -34.09 -23.51 28.63
CA LEU A 97 -34.36 -24.41 27.53
C LEU A 97 -35.58 -25.29 27.87
N THR A 98 -36.47 -25.42 26.90
CA THR A 98 -37.65 -26.26 27.00
C THR A 98 -37.65 -27.29 25.85
N PRO A 99 -37.67 -28.60 26.15
CA PRO A 99 -37.77 -29.62 25.13
C PRO A 99 -39.08 -29.50 24.36
N ASN A 100 -38.99 -29.57 23.01
CA ASN A 100 -40.14 -29.50 22.12
C ASN A 100 -39.91 -30.46 20.94
N GLY A 101 -40.23 -31.73 21.12
CA GLY A 101 -39.95 -32.78 20.16
C GLY A 101 -38.44 -33.01 19.99
N GLU A 102 -37.92 -32.80 18.79
CA GLU A 102 -36.48 -32.94 18.44
C GLU A 102 -35.69 -31.62 18.57
N ARG A 103 -36.31 -30.60 19.19
CA ARG A 103 -35.66 -29.28 19.36
C ARG A 103 -35.77 -28.80 20.81
N TYR A 104 -34.93 -27.82 21.14
CA TYR A 104 -34.94 -27.14 22.41
C TYR A 104 -35.28 -25.66 22.20
N ASP A 105 -36.49 -25.26 22.62
CA ASP A 105 -36.94 -23.87 22.54
C ASP A 105 -36.40 -23.03 23.68
N PHE A 106 -36.15 -21.73 23.46
CA PHE A 106 -35.77 -20.78 24.50
C PHE A 106 -36.38 -19.40 24.26
N THR A 107 -36.40 -18.61 25.33
CA THR A 107 -36.72 -17.18 25.27
C THR A 107 -35.71 -16.42 26.13
N GLY A 108 -35.42 -15.17 25.73
CA GLY A 108 -34.53 -14.31 26.47
C GLY A 108 -34.90 -12.84 26.32
N VAL A 109 -34.48 -12.02 27.25
CA VAL A 109 -34.67 -10.56 27.19
C VAL A 109 -33.38 -9.88 27.62
N THR A 110 -33.05 -8.76 26.96
CA THR A 110 -31.95 -7.90 27.38
C THR A 110 -32.23 -6.46 26.95
N THR A 111 -31.50 -5.51 27.56
CA THR A 111 -31.52 -4.11 27.15
C THR A 111 -30.12 -3.71 26.78
N VAL A 112 -29.94 -3.11 25.61
CA VAL A 112 -28.67 -2.58 25.15
C VAL A 112 -28.69 -1.07 25.30
N GLU A 113 -27.69 -0.51 25.96
CA GLU A 113 -27.56 0.95 26.18
C GLU A 113 -26.20 1.43 25.69
N SER A 114 -26.22 2.44 24.81
CA SER A 114 -25.03 3.19 24.41
C SER A 114 -25.33 4.68 24.42
N THR A 115 -24.33 5.51 24.10
CA THR A 115 -24.47 6.98 24.12
C THR A 115 -25.57 7.50 23.18
N ILE A 116 -25.87 6.76 22.09
CA ILE A 116 -26.79 7.20 21.03
C ILE A 116 -27.95 6.24 20.80
N LEU A 117 -27.91 5.02 21.41
CA LEU A 117 -28.88 3.95 21.21
C LEU A 117 -29.30 3.35 22.55
N THR A 118 -30.62 3.21 22.72
CA THR A 118 -31.22 2.34 23.74
C THR A 118 -32.13 1.36 23.02
N ALA A 119 -32.02 0.05 23.31
CA ALA A 119 -32.83 -0.97 22.68
C ALA A 119 -33.26 -2.05 23.67
N ASP A 120 -34.57 -2.27 23.76
CA ASP A 120 -35.15 -3.40 24.49
C ASP A 120 -35.28 -4.57 23.50
N VAL A 121 -34.62 -5.69 23.81
CA VAL A 121 -34.53 -6.88 22.96
C VAL A 121 -35.32 -8.02 23.57
N ASN A 122 -36.28 -8.56 22.83
CA ASN A 122 -37.00 -9.78 23.12
C ASN A 122 -36.57 -10.86 22.12
N ALA A 123 -36.04 -11.96 22.62
CA ALA A 123 -35.58 -13.08 21.82
C ALA A 123 -36.44 -14.30 21.98
N THR A 124 -36.75 -14.98 20.90
CA THR A 124 -37.30 -16.33 20.87
C THR A 124 -36.46 -17.18 19.92
N GLY A 125 -36.25 -18.44 20.20
CA GLY A 125 -35.44 -19.26 19.32
C GLY A 125 -35.46 -20.73 19.69
N TYR A 126 -34.75 -21.52 18.89
CA TYR A 126 -34.60 -22.96 19.15
C TYR A 126 -33.28 -23.51 18.59
N PHE A 127 -32.86 -24.62 19.20
CA PHE A 127 -31.78 -25.47 18.70
C PHE A 127 -32.36 -26.75 18.11
N ASN A 128 -31.86 -27.16 16.95
CA ASN A 128 -32.25 -28.39 16.28
C ASN A 128 -31.08 -28.94 15.44
N ASN A 129 -30.63 -30.17 15.71
CA ASN A 129 -29.61 -30.89 14.92
C ASN A 129 -28.35 -30.04 14.60
N GLY A 130 -27.80 -29.35 15.60
CA GLY A 130 -26.66 -28.47 15.42
C GLY A 130 -26.96 -27.13 14.75
N GLY A 131 -28.23 -26.84 14.46
CA GLY A 131 -28.72 -25.53 14.00
C GLY A 131 -29.20 -24.67 15.17
N LEU A 132 -29.07 -23.36 15.04
CA LEU A 132 -29.61 -22.33 15.92
C LEU A 132 -30.46 -21.36 15.11
N HIS A 133 -31.72 -21.22 15.49
CA HIS A 133 -32.62 -20.22 14.96
C HIS A 133 -33.01 -19.23 16.07
N ILE A 134 -32.97 -17.92 15.79
CA ILE A 134 -33.38 -16.86 16.72
C ILE A 134 -34.21 -15.83 15.98
N ASP A 135 -35.33 -15.43 16.56
CA ASP A 135 -36.07 -14.23 16.21
C ASP A 135 -35.91 -13.19 17.33
N LEU A 136 -35.50 -11.97 16.96
CA LEU A 136 -35.39 -10.83 17.85
C LEU A 136 -36.41 -9.77 17.48
N ASP A 137 -37.25 -9.38 18.44
CA ASP A 137 -38.07 -8.19 18.37
C ASP A 137 -37.40 -7.09 19.21
N ILE A 138 -37.05 -5.98 18.58
CA ILE A 138 -36.22 -4.93 19.16
C ILE A 138 -36.95 -3.59 19.09
N ASP A 139 -37.26 -3.03 20.24
CA ASP A 139 -37.74 -1.64 20.39
C ASP A 139 -36.56 -0.70 20.59
N ALA A 140 -36.07 -0.12 19.49
CA ALA A 140 -34.90 0.75 19.51
C ALA A 140 -35.25 2.24 19.59
N THR A 141 -34.44 3.00 20.33
CA THR A 141 -34.47 4.47 20.27
C THR A 141 -33.09 4.99 19.88
N LEU A 142 -32.96 5.49 18.67
CA LEU A 142 -31.72 6.02 18.10
C LEU A 142 -31.83 7.54 17.97
N GLY A 143 -30.94 8.29 18.64
CA GLY A 143 -30.99 9.75 18.61
C GLY A 143 -32.33 10.37 19.00
N GLY A 144 -33.10 9.68 19.86
CA GLY A 144 -34.43 10.12 20.29
C GLY A 144 -35.59 9.71 19.37
N GLN A 145 -35.31 9.00 18.27
CA GLN A 145 -36.34 8.46 17.35
C GLN A 145 -36.58 6.97 17.64
N LYS A 146 -37.84 6.58 17.78
CA LYS A 146 -38.24 5.18 17.96
C LYS A 146 -38.26 4.46 16.64
N GLN A 147 -37.73 3.24 16.61
CA GLN A 147 -37.71 2.34 15.46
C GLN A 147 -38.06 0.93 15.92
N ALA A 148 -38.90 0.23 15.17
CA ALA A 148 -39.16 -1.19 15.35
C ALA A 148 -38.19 -1.98 14.46
N VAL A 149 -37.35 -2.82 15.09
CA VAL A 149 -36.37 -3.64 14.37
C VAL A 149 -36.68 -5.11 14.66
N THR A 150 -36.81 -5.90 13.61
CA THR A 150 -36.91 -7.34 13.68
C THR A 150 -35.67 -7.97 13.06
N VAL A 151 -35.12 -8.99 13.72
CA VAL A 151 -33.94 -9.72 13.24
C VAL A 151 -34.22 -11.20 13.31
N THR A 152 -33.94 -11.90 12.23
CA THR A 152 -33.95 -13.37 12.20
C THR A 152 -32.51 -13.85 11.99
N TYR A 153 -32.07 -14.80 12.80
CA TYR A 153 -30.79 -15.47 12.69
C TYR A 153 -30.97 -16.95 12.42
N ASP A 154 -30.26 -17.44 11.41
CA ASP A 154 -30.11 -18.85 11.12
C ASP A 154 -28.63 -19.21 11.05
N GLY A 155 -28.18 -20.10 11.96
CA GLY A 155 -26.79 -20.47 12.08
C GLY A 155 -26.57 -21.96 12.32
N THR A 156 -25.35 -22.41 12.03
CA THR A 156 -24.90 -23.80 12.23
C THR A 156 -23.75 -23.81 13.25
N ARG A 157 -23.79 -24.81 14.15
CA ARG A 157 -22.75 -25.02 15.16
C ARG A 157 -21.41 -25.33 14.50
N LEU A 158 -20.35 -24.63 14.93
CA LEU A 158 -19.00 -24.84 14.48
C LEU A 158 -18.38 -26.08 15.16
N THR A 159 -17.52 -26.78 14.45
CA THR A 159 -16.85 -27.99 14.96
C THR A 159 -15.62 -27.68 15.80
N GLY A 160 -15.12 -26.44 15.71
CA GLY A 160 -13.90 -25.96 16.36
C GLY A 160 -12.63 -26.22 15.53
N ASN A 161 -12.79 -26.73 14.31
CA ASN A 161 -11.69 -26.94 13.36
C ASN A 161 -11.63 -25.85 12.28
N GLU A 162 -12.61 -24.94 12.25
CA GLU A 162 -12.73 -23.87 11.28
C GLU A 162 -11.61 -22.84 11.49
N SER A 163 -11.11 -22.31 10.37
CA SER A 163 -10.06 -21.29 10.39
C SER A 163 -10.60 -19.94 10.92
N SER A 164 -9.86 -19.29 11.81
CA SER A 164 -10.11 -17.92 12.25
C SER A 164 -9.39 -16.86 11.39
N ALA A 165 -8.74 -17.27 10.29
CA ALA A 165 -7.99 -16.35 9.43
C ALA A 165 -8.95 -15.47 8.61
N ALA A 166 -8.98 -14.17 8.91
CA ALA A 166 -9.81 -13.16 8.27
C ALA A 166 -8.93 -12.09 7.59
N GLN A 167 -8.10 -12.51 6.63
CA GLN A 167 -7.15 -11.62 5.98
C GLN A 167 -7.49 -11.37 4.52
N ILE A 168 -7.26 -10.13 4.03
CA ILE A 168 -7.14 -9.85 2.59
C ILE A 168 -5.70 -10.19 2.20
N THR A 169 -5.52 -11.23 1.38
CA THR A 169 -4.21 -11.71 0.93
C THR A 169 -3.77 -11.05 -0.38
N SER A 170 -4.73 -10.57 -1.18
CA SER A 170 -4.48 -9.80 -2.39
C SER A 170 -5.62 -8.81 -2.63
N PHE A 171 -5.27 -7.59 -3.06
CA PHE A 171 -6.22 -6.55 -3.45
C PHE A 171 -5.63 -5.83 -4.66
N THR A 172 -6.25 -5.96 -5.82
CA THR A 172 -5.71 -5.42 -7.09
C THR A 172 -6.80 -4.80 -7.93
N PHE A 173 -6.40 -3.89 -8.85
CA PHE A 173 -7.25 -3.36 -9.89
C PHE A 173 -6.68 -3.75 -11.26
N ASP A 174 -7.49 -4.39 -12.10
CA ASP A 174 -7.17 -4.59 -13.50
C ASP A 174 -7.46 -3.28 -14.27
N THR A 175 -6.41 -2.53 -14.61
CA THR A 175 -6.53 -1.24 -15.30
C THR A 175 -6.96 -1.36 -16.77
N SER A 176 -6.98 -2.56 -17.33
CA SER A 176 -7.57 -2.81 -18.67
C SER A 176 -9.12 -2.76 -18.63
N VAL A 177 -9.72 -2.87 -17.45
CA VAL A 177 -11.14 -2.68 -17.22
C VAL A 177 -11.44 -1.18 -17.17
N ALA A 178 -12.34 -0.70 -18.03
CA ALA A 178 -12.64 0.73 -18.15
C ALA A 178 -13.03 1.41 -16.83
N ALA A 179 -13.71 0.69 -15.92
CA ALA A 179 -14.08 1.22 -14.61
C ALA A 179 -12.86 1.52 -13.71
N ASN A 180 -11.71 0.88 -13.96
CA ASN A 180 -10.48 1.04 -13.19
C ASN A 180 -9.43 1.92 -13.89
N ALA A 181 -9.79 2.56 -15.00
CA ALA A 181 -8.83 3.33 -15.82
C ALA A 181 -8.18 4.48 -15.05
N ALA A 182 -8.85 5.03 -14.03
CA ALA A 182 -8.31 6.09 -13.18
C ALA A 182 -7.27 5.61 -12.15
N VAL A 183 -7.08 4.29 -11.96
CA VAL A 183 -6.12 3.76 -10.96
C VAL A 183 -4.69 3.92 -11.48
N LEU A 184 -3.87 4.68 -10.76
CA LEU A 184 -2.48 4.97 -11.09
C LEU A 184 -1.49 4.00 -10.44
N SER A 185 -1.79 3.52 -9.23
CA SER A 185 -0.91 2.58 -8.52
C SER A 185 -1.69 1.37 -8.03
N GLN A 186 -1.05 0.20 -8.03
CA GLN A 186 -1.65 -0.97 -7.40
C GLN A 186 -1.72 -0.79 -5.89
N PRO A 187 -2.79 -1.31 -5.23
CA PRO A 187 -2.98 -1.20 -3.81
C PRO A 187 -1.85 -1.85 -2.99
N VAL A 188 -1.47 -1.20 -1.89
CA VAL A 188 -0.52 -1.70 -0.91
C VAL A 188 -1.27 -2.04 0.37
N ILE A 189 -1.10 -3.30 0.84
CA ILE A 189 -1.76 -3.82 2.04
C ILE A 189 -0.84 -3.63 3.25
N ASP A 190 -1.33 -2.95 4.28
CA ASP A 190 -0.75 -2.94 5.63
C ASP A 190 -1.62 -3.82 6.54
N GLU A 191 -1.19 -5.07 6.70
CA GLU A 191 -1.91 -6.07 7.48
C GLU A 191 -1.96 -5.73 8.97
N ALA A 192 -0.92 -5.08 9.50
CA ALA A 192 -0.83 -4.73 10.91
C ALA A 192 -1.88 -3.69 11.32
N ASN A 193 -2.13 -2.72 10.43
CA ASN A 193 -3.10 -1.65 10.66
C ASN A 193 -4.46 -1.91 9.99
N ALA A 194 -4.62 -3.03 9.28
CA ALA A 194 -5.79 -3.35 8.48
C ALA A 194 -6.16 -2.22 7.50
N THR A 195 -5.17 -1.65 6.84
CA THR A 195 -5.33 -0.60 5.85
C THR A 195 -4.79 -1.03 4.48
N ILE A 196 -5.44 -0.53 3.44
CA ILE A 196 -5.00 -0.70 2.05
C ILE A 196 -5.02 0.67 1.41
N THR A 197 -3.94 1.05 0.72
CA THR A 197 -3.83 2.36 0.11
C THR A 197 -3.51 2.25 -1.38
N PHE A 198 -4.12 3.09 -2.20
CA PHE A 198 -3.79 3.22 -3.61
C PHE A 198 -3.97 4.67 -4.07
N LYS A 199 -3.46 4.96 -5.27
CA LYS A 199 -3.57 6.28 -5.88
C LYS A 199 -4.41 6.21 -7.16
N ALA A 200 -5.25 7.22 -7.37
CA ALA A 200 -6.03 7.42 -8.59
C ALA A 200 -5.72 8.78 -9.22
N GLU A 201 -5.99 8.89 -10.51
CA GLU A 201 -5.78 10.09 -11.31
C GLU A 201 -6.65 11.25 -10.82
N GLU A 202 -6.06 12.43 -10.70
CA GLU A 202 -6.76 13.66 -10.33
C GLU A 202 -7.88 13.97 -11.32
N GLY A 203 -9.10 14.14 -10.81
CA GLY A 203 -10.31 14.27 -11.65
C GLY A 203 -10.81 12.97 -12.29
N GLY A 204 -10.16 11.84 -12.05
CA GLY A 204 -10.57 10.53 -12.50
C GLY A 204 -11.84 10.03 -11.79
N ASP A 205 -12.64 9.21 -12.48
CA ASP A 205 -13.86 8.63 -11.90
C ASP A 205 -13.52 7.43 -11.01
N VAL A 206 -13.70 7.62 -9.70
CA VAL A 206 -13.51 6.59 -8.66
C VAL A 206 -14.83 6.16 -8.01
N SER A 207 -15.96 6.51 -8.61
CA SER A 207 -17.29 6.23 -8.06
C SER A 207 -17.74 4.78 -8.17
N ALA A 208 -17.08 3.97 -9.01
CA ALA A 208 -17.48 2.59 -9.30
C ALA A 208 -16.28 1.69 -9.67
N LEU A 209 -15.19 1.76 -8.92
CA LEU A 209 -14.02 0.90 -9.13
C LEU A 209 -14.34 -0.58 -8.83
N VAL A 210 -13.72 -1.49 -9.58
CA VAL A 210 -13.98 -2.93 -9.50
C VAL A 210 -12.70 -3.66 -9.05
N PRO A 211 -12.51 -3.86 -7.72
CA PRO A 211 -11.33 -4.56 -7.20
C PRO A 211 -11.44 -6.07 -7.40
N THR A 212 -10.30 -6.72 -7.63
CA THR A 212 -10.12 -8.16 -7.50
C THR A 212 -9.49 -8.44 -6.15
N ILE A 213 -10.18 -9.25 -5.32
CA ILE A 213 -9.80 -9.47 -3.92
C ILE A 213 -9.64 -10.97 -3.67
N GLU A 214 -8.52 -11.35 -3.06
CA GLU A 214 -8.32 -12.68 -2.52
C GLU A 214 -8.26 -12.59 -0.99
N VAL A 215 -8.85 -13.58 -0.32
CA VAL A 215 -8.90 -13.65 1.14
C VAL A 215 -8.38 -14.99 1.64
N SER A 216 -8.18 -15.11 2.95
CA SER A 216 -7.83 -16.38 3.61
C SER A 216 -8.76 -17.52 3.18
N ALA A 217 -8.22 -18.74 3.13
CA ALA A 217 -8.99 -19.91 2.72
C ALA A 217 -10.24 -20.10 3.60
N GLY A 218 -11.41 -20.31 2.97
CA GLY A 218 -12.69 -20.44 3.64
C GLY A 218 -13.32 -19.13 4.12
N ALA A 219 -12.61 -17.99 4.01
CA ALA A 219 -13.15 -16.67 4.35
C ALA A 219 -13.97 -16.07 3.20
N THR A 220 -14.81 -15.09 3.52
CA THR A 220 -15.60 -14.28 2.57
C THR A 220 -15.32 -12.81 2.81
N VAL A 221 -15.50 -11.96 1.78
CA VAL A 221 -15.32 -10.50 1.90
C VAL A 221 -16.54 -9.75 1.41
N THR A 222 -16.86 -8.65 2.09
CA THR A 222 -17.95 -7.75 1.72
C THR A 222 -17.41 -6.31 1.71
N PRO A 223 -17.56 -5.53 0.61
CA PRO A 223 -18.09 -5.91 -0.70
C PRO A 223 -17.34 -7.07 -1.35
N ALA A 224 -18.02 -7.90 -2.15
CA ALA A 224 -17.43 -9.06 -2.79
C ALA A 224 -16.41 -8.67 -3.87
N SER A 225 -15.41 -9.54 -4.11
CA SER A 225 -14.48 -9.42 -5.23
C SER A 225 -15.23 -9.24 -6.55
N GLY A 226 -14.81 -8.30 -7.38
CA GLY A 226 -15.45 -7.97 -8.65
C GLY A 226 -16.72 -7.10 -8.54
N SER A 227 -17.13 -6.68 -7.36
CA SER A 227 -18.24 -5.73 -7.17
C SER A 227 -17.75 -4.30 -7.37
N ALA A 228 -18.61 -3.45 -7.95
CA ALA A 228 -18.32 -2.02 -8.06
C ALA A 228 -18.39 -1.34 -6.67
N VAL A 229 -17.36 -0.58 -6.32
CA VAL A 229 -17.24 0.13 -5.04
C VAL A 229 -16.88 1.59 -5.29
N SER A 230 -17.51 2.51 -4.56
CA SER A 230 -17.24 3.94 -4.65
C SER A 230 -16.15 4.35 -3.66
N PHE A 231 -15.15 5.05 -4.20
CA PHE A 231 -14.09 5.73 -3.42
C PHE A 231 -14.20 7.26 -3.51
N ALA A 232 -15.34 7.79 -3.96
CA ALA A 232 -15.56 9.24 -4.09
C ALA A 232 -15.45 10.02 -2.76
N SER A 233 -15.62 9.34 -1.62
CA SER A 233 -15.38 9.90 -0.27
C SER A 233 -13.93 9.78 0.20
N GLY A 234 -13.02 9.30 -0.65
CA GLY A 234 -11.61 9.05 -0.31
C GLY A 234 -11.33 7.68 0.30
N SER A 235 -12.34 6.93 0.75
CA SER A 235 -12.15 5.58 1.30
C SER A 235 -13.40 4.72 1.21
N ALA A 236 -13.20 3.39 1.35
CA ALA A 236 -14.25 2.40 1.50
C ALA A 236 -13.82 1.31 2.49
N THR A 237 -14.78 0.67 3.14
CA THR A 237 -14.50 -0.41 4.09
C THR A 237 -14.82 -1.78 3.49
N PHE A 238 -13.99 -2.76 3.82
CA PHE A 238 -14.16 -4.16 3.42
C PHE A 238 -14.08 -5.05 4.65
N THR A 239 -15.11 -5.83 4.89
CA THR A 239 -15.14 -6.75 6.03
C THR A 239 -14.90 -8.17 5.54
N VAL A 240 -13.87 -8.82 6.07
CA VAL A 240 -13.56 -10.23 5.86
C VAL A 240 -14.13 -11.03 7.01
N VAL A 241 -14.87 -12.10 6.69
CA VAL A 241 -15.42 -13.04 7.68
C VAL A 241 -14.78 -14.40 7.46
N ALA A 242 -14.04 -14.88 8.44
CA ALA A 242 -13.37 -16.17 8.44
C ALA A 242 -14.36 -17.36 8.45
N GLU A 243 -13.83 -18.56 8.28
CA GLU A 243 -14.63 -19.78 8.32
C GLU A 243 -15.33 -19.98 9.67
N ASP A 244 -14.68 -19.61 10.78
CA ASP A 244 -15.25 -19.68 12.13
C ASP A 244 -16.15 -18.50 12.51
N GLY A 245 -16.36 -17.54 11.59
CA GLY A 245 -17.16 -16.33 11.82
C GLY A 245 -16.38 -15.16 12.44
N THR A 246 -15.09 -15.29 12.73
CA THR A 246 -14.24 -14.15 13.11
C THR A 246 -14.20 -13.14 11.99
N SER A 247 -14.36 -11.86 12.29
CA SER A 247 -14.35 -10.80 11.30
C SER A 247 -13.18 -9.85 11.47
N LYS A 248 -12.70 -9.27 10.36
CA LYS A 248 -11.73 -8.19 10.32
C LYS A 248 -12.12 -7.18 9.26
N THR A 249 -12.13 -5.90 9.63
CA THR A 249 -12.48 -4.81 8.72
C THR A 249 -11.23 -4.08 8.28
N TYR A 250 -11.08 -3.90 6.95
CA TYR A 250 -10.04 -3.13 6.31
C TYR A 250 -10.59 -1.80 5.83
N THR A 251 -9.83 -0.73 6.05
CA THR A 251 -10.08 0.57 5.42
C THR A 251 -9.22 0.68 4.17
N VAL A 252 -9.86 0.77 3.00
CA VAL A 252 -9.19 0.97 1.73
C VAL A 252 -9.27 2.45 1.38
N SER A 253 -8.13 3.14 1.32
CA SER A 253 -8.05 4.58 1.07
C SER A 253 -7.52 4.86 -0.34
N CYS A 254 -8.20 5.78 -1.04
CA CYS A 254 -7.84 6.30 -2.34
C CYS A 254 -7.33 7.73 -2.19
N SER A 255 -6.07 7.99 -2.54
CA SER A 255 -5.55 9.34 -2.71
C SER A 255 -5.57 9.74 -4.18
N MET A 256 -5.88 11.01 -4.46
CA MET A 256 -5.83 11.54 -5.82
C MET A 256 -4.45 12.10 -6.12
N GLY A 257 -4.02 12.03 -7.38
CA GLY A 257 -2.73 12.56 -7.80
C GLY A 257 -2.44 12.35 -9.27
N SER A 258 -1.18 12.55 -9.66
CA SER A 258 -0.73 12.29 -11.03
C SER A 258 0.65 11.64 -11.04
N LEU A 259 0.97 10.94 -12.11
CA LEU A 259 2.30 10.38 -12.37
C LEU A 259 2.88 11.05 -13.63
N ILE A 260 4.16 11.38 -13.56
CA ILE A 260 4.97 11.75 -14.73
C ILE A 260 6.04 10.68 -14.89
N GLN A 261 6.12 10.07 -16.07
CA GLN A 261 7.04 8.96 -16.34
C GLN A 261 8.07 9.37 -17.38
N TYR A 262 9.31 8.97 -17.17
CA TYR A 262 10.45 9.14 -18.05
C TYR A 262 11.05 7.76 -18.33
N ASP A 263 10.81 7.26 -19.54
CA ASP A 263 11.20 5.92 -19.98
C ASP A 263 12.56 5.90 -20.72
N PHE A 264 13.16 7.06 -20.98
CA PHE A 264 14.42 7.24 -21.70
C PHE A 264 14.52 6.49 -23.06
N GLU A 265 13.38 6.27 -23.73
CA GLU A 265 13.32 5.58 -25.00
C GLU A 265 13.58 6.51 -26.21
N THR A 266 13.37 7.82 -26.08
CA THR A 266 13.44 8.77 -27.18
C THR A 266 14.62 9.72 -27.04
N TRP A 267 15.64 9.52 -27.91
CA TRP A 267 16.84 10.31 -27.96
C TRP A 267 16.98 10.93 -29.37
N ALA A 268 17.41 12.18 -29.46
CA ALA A 268 17.72 12.85 -30.69
C ALA A 268 18.91 13.78 -30.53
N THR A 269 19.63 14.06 -31.63
CA THR A 269 20.69 15.05 -31.62
C THR A 269 20.09 16.43 -31.82
N PRO A 270 20.17 17.35 -30.83
CA PRO A 270 19.69 18.71 -30.98
C PRO A 270 20.38 19.43 -32.14
N GLU A 271 19.72 20.45 -32.74
CA GLU A 271 20.30 21.22 -33.84
C GLU A 271 21.61 21.90 -33.37
N GLY A 272 22.70 21.57 -34.09
CA GLY A 272 24.02 22.09 -33.79
C GLY A 272 24.81 21.33 -32.70
N ALA A 273 24.21 20.37 -32.03
CA ALA A 273 24.89 19.47 -31.08
C ALA A 273 25.62 18.33 -31.82
N MET A 274 26.62 17.75 -31.17
CA MET A 274 27.39 16.61 -31.69
C MET A 274 27.09 15.30 -30.95
N TYR A 275 26.01 15.26 -30.14
CA TYR A 275 25.63 14.14 -29.29
C TYR A 275 24.09 14.08 -29.19
N PRO A 276 23.52 12.89 -29.00
CA PRO A 276 22.11 12.75 -28.74
C PRO A 276 21.76 13.12 -27.28
N GLU A 277 20.56 13.65 -27.08
CA GLU A 277 19.96 13.91 -25.78
C GLU A 277 18.55 13.32 -25.70
N VAL A 278 18.02 13.20 -24.48
CA VAL A 278 16.63 12.80 -24.25
C VAL A 278 15.71 13.93 -24.73
N VAL A 279 14.77 13.62 -25.61
CA VAL A 279 13.86 14.61 -26.17
C VAL A 279 12.40 14.41 -25.84
N ASN A 280 12.05 13.31 -25.16
CA ASN A 280 10.68 13.03 -24.76
C ASN A 280 10.67 12.20 -23.45
N PRO A 281 10.01 12.69 -22.38
CA PRO A 281 9.50 14.08 -22.23
C PRO A 281 10.62 15.12 -22.17
N GLU A 282 10.29 16.35 -22.50
CA GLU A 282 11.23 17.48 -22.52
C GLU A 282 11.68 17.88 -21.10
N GLY A 283 12.75 18.67 -21.04
CA GLY A 283 13.24 19.30 -19.80
C GLY A 283 14.54 18.74 -19.23
N TRP A 284 15.07 17.66 -19.83
CA TRP A 284 16.37 17.10 -19.44
C TRP A 284 17.52 17.87 -20.07
N ALA A 285 18.52 18.19 -19.28
CA ALA A 285 19.81 18.73 -19.68
C ALA A 285 20.95 17.83 -19.20
N THR A 286 22.08 17.88 -19.91
CA THR A 286 23.26 17.08 -19.60
C THR A 286 24.52 17.94 -19.55
N CYS A 287 25.58 17.44 -18.91
CA CYS A 287 26.91 18.08 -18.94
C CYS A 287 27.66 17.89 -20.28
N ASN A 288 27.06 17.30 -21.30
CA ASN A 288 27.71 16.97 -22.57
C ASN A 288 28.28 18.20 -23.28
N ASP A 289 27.63 19.38 -23.20
CA ASP A 289 28.10 20.62 -23.76
C ASP A 289 29.47 21.04 -23.22
N ALA A 290 29.79 20.80 -21.97
CA ALA A 290 31.08 21.06 -21.38
C ALA A 290 32.18 20.23 -22.09
N VAL A 291 31.89 18.93 -22.32
CA VAL A 291 32.83 18.06 -23.06
C VAL A 291 32.88 18.40 -24.55
N ALA A 292 31.78 18.86 -25.16
CA ALA A 292 31.78 19.36 -26.53
C ALA A 292 32.70 20.58 -26.67
N LEU A 293 32.69 21.51 -25.73
CA LEU A 293 33.66 22.62 -25.69
C LEU A 293 35.11 22.13 -25.59
N ILE A 294 35.39 21.15 -24.72
CA ILE A 294 36.75 20.56 -24.59
C ILE A 294 37.15 19.90 -25.91
N LYS A 295 36.28 19.15 -26.58
CA LYS A 295 36.55 18.55 -27.89
C LYS A 295 36.88 19.59 -28.96
N ASN A 296 36.17 20.71 -28.96
CA ASN A 296 36.33 21.75 -29.99
C ASN A 296 37.51 22.70 -29.74
N LEU A 297 37.74 23.09 -28.48
CA LEU A 297 38.68 24.13 -28.11
C LEU A 297 39.93 23.60 -27.35
N GLY A 298 39.93 22.35 -26.90
CA GLY A 298 40.98 21.76 -26.07
C GLY A 298 42.36 21.83 -26.69
N SER A 299 42.46 21.68 -28.04
CA SER A 299 43.76 21.78 -28.74
C SER A 299 44.45 23.12 -28.55
N LEU A 300 43.73 24.21 -28.27
CA LEU A 300 44.27 25.53 -27.99
C LEU A 300 44.97 25.58 -26.62
N GLY A 301 44.64 24.68 -25.71
CA GLY A 301 45.28 24.47 -24.40
C GLY A 301 46.15 23.21 -24.34
N GLY A 302 46.44 22.56 -25.48
CA GLY A 302 47.21 21.33 -25.56
C GLY A 302 46.45 20.06 -25.13
N ILE A 303 45.11 20.13 -25.01
CA ILE A 303 44.26 19.00 -24.67
C ILE A 303 43.68 18.41 -25.95
N THR A 304 43.80 17.10 -26.13
CA THR A 304 43.16 16.39 -27.24
C THR A 304 42.23 15.31 -26.69
N TYR A 305 40.97 15.66 -26.42
CA TYR A 305 40.00 14.73 -25.94
C TYR A 305 39.26 14.04 -27.09
N THR A 306 39.39 12.73 -27.16
CA THR A 306 38.76 11.89 -28.22
C THR A 306 37.78 10.86 -27.62
N GLY A 307 37.55 10.90 -26.28
CA GLY A 307 36.67 9.99 -25.59
C GLY A 307 35.18 10.22 -25.89
N GLU A 308 34.35 9.43 -25.25
CA GLU A 308 32.89 9.50 -25.37
C GLU A 308 32.34 10.72 -24.60
N TYR A 309 31.06 11.05 -24.85
CA TYR A 309 30.34 12.03 -24.04
C TYR A 309 29.93 11.43 -22.70
N PRO A 310 29.89 12.22 -21.62
CA PRO A 310 29.51 11.73 -20.29
C PRO A 310 28.12 11.09 -20.20
N VAL A 311 27.14 11.62 -20.93
CA VAL A 311 25.76 11.11 -20.90
C VAL A 311 25.42 10.56 -22.28
N ARG A 312 24.97 9.31 -22.31
CA ARG A 312 24.68 8.57 -23.54
C ARG A 312 23.47 7.67 -23.38
N GLN A 313 22.80 7.41 -24.50
CA GLN A 313 21.85 6.31 -24.62
C GLN A 313 22.58 4.96 -24.52
N THR A 314 21.97 4.00 -23.88
CA THR A 314 22.45 2.61 -23.81
C THR A 314 21.33 1.63 -24.10
N THR A 315 21.67 0.45 -24.62
CA THR A 315 20.73 -0.67 -24.79
C THR A 315 20.70 -1.60 -23.58
N ASP A 316 21.51 -1.33 -22.56
CA ASP A 316 21.41 -1.99 -21.27
C ASP A 316 20.33 -1.25 -20.47
N ALA A 317 19.07 -1.69 -20.61
CA ALA A 317 17.87 -1.06 -20.08
C ALA A 317 17.18 -1.99 -19.05
N TYR A 318 16.46 -1.41 -18.11
CA TYR A 318 15.58 -2.13 -17.19
C TYR A 318 14.31 -2.59 -17.92
N SER A 319 13.70 -1.68 -18.66
CA SER A 319 12.54 -1.97 -19.50
C SER A 319 12.73 -1.37 -20.91
N GLY A 320 11.84 -1.67 -21.84
CA GLY A 320 11.90 -1.13 -23.19
C GLY A 320 13.15 -1.52 -23.97
N SER A 321 13.77 -0.55 -24.64
CA SER A 321 14.91 -0.75 -25.54
C SER A 321 16.15 0.02 -25.13
N THR A 322 15.99 1.11 -24.38
CA THR A 322 17.08 2.04 -24.05
C THR A 322 16.93 2.66 -22.65
N ALA A 323 18.07 3.04 -22.08
CA ALA A 323 18.19 3.72 -20.80
C ALA A 323 19.21 4.86 -20.90
N ALA A 324 19.32 5.69 -19.87
CA ALA A 324 20.36 6.69 -19.72
C ALA A 324 21.59 6.11 -19.03
N MET A 325 22.77 6.30 -19.62
CA MET A 325 24.07 5.97 -19.02
C MET A 325 24.87 7.25 -18.78
N LEU A 326 25.29 7.47 -17.57
CA LEU A 326 26.10 8.59 -17.12
C LEU A 326 27.47 8.07 -16.71
N GLU A 327 28.55 8.61 -17.28
CA GLU A 327 29.93 8.19 -17.00
C GLU A 327 30.79 9.39 -16.63
N SER A 328 31.58 9.27 -15.58
CA SER A 328 32.62 10.25 -15.25
C SER A 328 33.85 10.02 -16.13
N VAL A 329 34.11 10.93 -17.06
CA VAL A 329 35.12 10.77 -18.11
C VAL A 329 36.42 11.51 -17.80
N ASP A 330 37.58 10.95 -18.21
CA ASP A 330 38.90 11.60 -18.09
C ASP A 330 39.05 12.71 -19.11
N THR A 331 38.79 13.94 -18.72
CA THR A 331 38.97 15.14 -19.54
C THR A 331 40.41 15.70 -19.51
N GLN A 332 41.34 14.91 -18.98
CA GLN A 332 42.80 15.07 -19.00
C GLN A 332 43.35 16.20 -18.10
N GLY A 333 42.54 17.13 -17.65
CA GLY A 333 42.98 18.30 -16.91
C GLY A 333 43.75 19.30 -17.78
N GLY A 334 43.84 20.52 -17.33
CA GLY A 334 44.62 21.54 -18.03
C GLY A 334 44.04 22.94 -17.92
N ASN A 335 44.45 23.81 -18.85
CA ASN A 335 43.94 25.18 -18.87
C ASN A 335 43.74 25.65 -20.30
N ILE A 336 42.58 26.24 -20.58
CA ILE A 336 42.24 26.86 -21.85
C ILE A 336 41.93 28.32 -21.57
N PHE A 337 42.75 29.25 -22.10
CA PHE A 337 42.57 30.71 -21.92
C PHE A 337 42.40 31.16 -20.46
N GLY A 338 43.10 30.51 -19.52
CA GLY A 338 43.01 30.84 -18.12
C GLY A 338 41.93 30.08 -17.35
N GLN A 339 41.09 29.31 -18.05
CA GLN A 339 40.04 28.48 -17.44
C GLN A 339 40.58 27.08 -17.16
N THR A 340 40.33 26.59 -15.92
CA THR A 340 40.73 25.25 -15.52
C THR A 340 39.79 24.22 -16.16
N ILE A 341 40.38 23.25 -16.87
CA ILE A 341 39.66 22.05 -17.32
C ILE A 341 39.91 20.97 -16.24
N PRO A 342 38.87 20.37 -15.70
CA PRO A 342 39.03 19.33 -14.69
C PRO A 342 39.69 18.08 -15.25
N LYS A 343 40.37 17.31 -14.38
CA LYS A 343 40.91 15.99 -14.74
C LYS A 343 39.78 15.03 -15.06
N VAL A 344 38.69 15.08 -14.31
CA VAL A 344 37.50 14.24 -14.51
C VAL A 344 36.29 15.16 -14.64
N THR A 345 35.50 14.94 -15.67
CA THR A 345 34.14 15.54 -15.82
C THR A 345 33.13 14.48 -15.46
N ALA A 346 32.38 14.70 -14.37
CA ALA A 346 31.35 13.79 -13.91
C ALA A 346 30.17 13.77 -14.88
N GLY A 347 29.68 12.57 -15.22
CA GLY A 347 28.44 12.41 -15.96
C GLY A 347 27.26 12.87 -15.13
N SER A 348 26.53 13.89 -15.59
CA SER A 348 25.34 14.40 -14.92
C SER A 348 24.21 14.71 -15.89
N MET A 349 22.99 14.40 -15.47
CA MET A 349 21.74 14.66 -16.21
C MET A 349 20.69 15.15 -15.20
N PHE A 350 19.92 16.18 -15.57
CA PHE A 350 18.97 16.79 -14.66
C PHE A 350 17.84 17.49 -15.39
N LEU A 351 16.72 17.67 -14.72
CA LEU A 351 15.67 18.60 -15.17
C LEU A 351 16.16 20.03 -15.00
N GLY A 352 16.19 20.81 -16.09
CA GLY A 352 16.71 22.19 -16.14
C GLY A 352 17.41 22.52 -17.44
N THR A 353 18.40 23.45 -17.39
CA THR A 353 19.23 23.85 -18.53
C THR A 353 20.72 23.84 -18.17
N PHE A 354 21.58 23.63 -19.17
CA PHE A 354 23.02 23.62 -18.99
C PHE A 354 23.69 24.68 -19.87
N ASN A 355 24.46 25.58 -19.25
CA ASN A 355 25.18 26.64 -19.90
C ASN A 355 26.70 26.44 -19.75
N ALA A 356 27.32 25.74 -20.70
CA ALA A 356 28.75 25.44 -20.64
C ALA A 356 29.63 26.69 -20.61
N PHE A 357 29.20 27.81 -21.19
CA PHE A 357 29.97 29.04 -21.22
C PHE A 357 30.06 29.74 -19.86
N ALA A 358 29.10 29.50 -18.97
CA ALA A 358 29.16 30.03 -17.60
C ALA A 358 30.39 29.52 -16.83
N ALA A 359 30.96 28.34 -17.19
CA ALA A 359 32.21 27.84 -16.62
C ALA A 359 33.38 28.79 -16.77
N MET A 360 33.32 29.72 -17.72
CA MET A 360 34.35 30.74 -17.93
C MET A 360 34.43 31.76 -16.78
N THR A 361 33.38 31.87 -15.98
CA THR A 361 33.34 32.77 -14.82
C THR A 361 33.13 32.04 -13.50
N ASP A 362 32.23 31.07 -13.48
CA ASP A 362 31.89 30.24 -12.33
C ASP A 362 31.44 28.85 -12.79
N PRO A 363 32.22 27.79 -12.57
CA PRO A 363 31.85 26.43 -12.95
C PRO A 363 30.52 25.96 -12.32
N MET A 364 30.20 26.44 -11.12
CA MET A 364 28.97 26.08 -10.44
C MET A 364 27.71 26.74 -11.05
N ALA A 365 27.90 27.77 -11.87
CA ALA A 365 26.81 28.44 -12.59
C ALA A 365 26.48 27.78 -13.95
N THR A 366 27.16 26.70 -14.31
CA THR A 366 26.88 25.97 -15.57
C THR A 366 25.54 25.23 -15.54
N THR A 367 25.09 24.82 -14.36
CA THR A 367 23.83 24.11 -14.16
C THR A 367 22.76 25.08 -13.69
N GLU A 368 21.68 25.14 -14.42
CA GLU A 368 20.46 25.91 -14.06
C GLU A 368 19.37 24.87 -13.77
N PHE A 369 19.25 24.48 -12.50
CA PHE A 369 18.40 23.38 -12.09
C PHE A 369 16.93 23.76 -12.03
N GLY A 370 16.08 22.81 -12.46
CA GLY A 370 14.63 22.85 -12.33
C GLY A 370 13.89 23.40 -13.55
N ILE A 371 12.80 22.76 -13.86
CA ILE A 371 11.77 23.21 -14.80
C ILE A 371 10.60 23.79 -14.02
N LEU A 372 9.79 24.66 -14.64
CA LEU A 372 8.53 25.11 -14.06
C LEU A 372 7.65 23.91 -13.68
N TYR A 373 7.06 23.97 -12.49
CA TYR A 373 6.32 22.84 -11.94
C TYR A 373 5.10 23.29 -11.16
N ASP A 374 3.92 22.88 -11.62
CA ASP A 374 2.62 23.29 -11.09
C ASP A 374 1.95 22.23 -10.22
N LYS A 375 2.69 21.17 -9.87
CA LYS A 375 2.19 20.05 -9.07
C LYS A 375 2.92 19.94 -7.74
N LYS A 376 2.36 19.19 -6.80
CA LYS A 376 2.98 18.87 -5.51
C LYS A 376 3.67 17.50 -5.57
N PRO A 377 4.99 17.43 -5.88
CA PRO A 377 5.70 16.17 -5.97
C PRO A 377 5.90 15.58 -4.57
N VAL A 378 5.58 14.30 -4.40
CA VAL A 378 5.74 13.61 -3.10
C VAL A 378 6.80 12.52 -3.16
N LYS A 379 7.04 11.93 -4.34
CA LYS A 379 8.03 10.87 -4.48
C LYS A 379 8.64 10.88 -5.89
N VAL A 380 9.94 10.58 -5.97
CA VAL A 380 10.62 10.21 -7.22
C VAL A 380 11.15 8.80 -7.05
N SER A 381 10.84 7.93 -7.99
CA SER A 381 11.30 6.55 -8.01
C SER A 381 11.80 6.15 -9.38
N GLY A 382 12.53 5.05 -9.48
CA GLY A 382 13.05 4.51 -10.73
C GLY A 382 14.01 3.38 -10.47
N TYR A 383 14.77 3.00 -11.50
CA TYR A 383 15.74 1.92 -11.41
C TYR A 383 17.14 2.42 -11.76
N TYR A 384 18.15 1.92 -11.04
CA TYR A 384 19.54 2.29 -11.27
C TYR A 384 20.48 1.09 -11.20
N LYS A 385 21.63 1.22 -11.88
CA LYS A 385 22.84 0.42 -11.68
C LYS A 385 23.99 1.37 -11.46
N TYR A 386 24.98 0.95 -10.69
CA TYR A 386 26.17 1.78 -10.43
C TYR A 386 27.45 0.96 -10.32
N THR A 387 28.51 1.50 -10.90
CA THR A 387 29.87 1.00 -10.72
C THR A 387 30.80 2.17 -10.45
N PRO A 388 31.42 2.29 -9.25
CA PRO A 388 32.41 3.34 -8.99
C PRO A 388 33.68 3.09 -9.77
N GLY A 389 34.29 4.16 -10.28
CA GLY A 389 35.62 4.14 -10.89
C GLY A 389 36.69 3.83 -9.86
N ALA A 390 37.82 3.29 -10.33
CA ALA A 390 38.92 2.88 -9.44
C ALA A 390 39.86 4.01 -9.02
N GLU A 391 39.97 5.06 -9.83
CA GLU A 391 40.91 6.17 -9.62
C GLU A 391 40.14 7.47 -9.36
N PHE A 392 40.11 7.87 -8.09
CA PHE A 392 39.43 9.11 -7.67
C PHE A 392 40.43 10.29 -7.72
N TYR A 393 40.07 11.36 -8.37
CA TYR A 393 40.84 12.59 -8.49
C TYR A 393 40.11 13.76 -7.82
N ASN A 394 40.88 14.62 -7.15
CA ASN A 394 40.34 15.88 -6.62
C ASN A 394 40.31 16.99 -7.69
N ALA A 395 39.78 18.15 -7.33
CA ALA A 395 39.66 19.30 -8.22
C ALA A 395 41.01 19.80 -8.79
N ALA A 396 42.10 19.51 -8.12
CA ALA A 396 43.46 19.82 -8.60
C ALA A 396 43.98 18.76 -9.59
N GLY A 397 43.25 17.70 -9.88
CA GLY A 397 43.67 16.59 -10.71
C GLY A 397 44.64 15.63 -10.02
N GLU A 398 44.70 15.64 -8.70
CA GLU A 398 45.56 14.76 -7.91
C GLU A 398 44.81 13.49 -7.53
N LEU A 399 45.44 12.32 -7.74
CA LEU A 399 44.91 11.02 -7.36
C LEU A 399 44.75 10.89 -5.85
N GLN A 400 43.58 10.51 -5.39
CA GLN A 400 43.21 10.26 -3.99
C GLN A 400 43.03 8.75 -3.78
N ALA A 401 44.12 8.04 -3.49
CA ALA A 401 44.15 6.57 -3.47
C ALA A 401 43.21 5.91 -2.44
N ASP A 402 42.86 6.63 -1.36
CA ASP A 402 42.01 6.12 -0.27
C ASP A 402 40.52 6.57 -0.41
N GLN A 403 40.19 7.26 -1.50
CA GLN A 403 38.81 7.73 -1.74
C GLN A 403 38.08 6.84 -2.73
N LYS A 404 36.79 6.59 -2.44
CA LYS A 404 35.85 5.86 -3.27
C LYS A 404 34.79 6.82 -3.75
N ASP A 405 34.47 6.73 -5.02
CA ASP A 405 33.37 7.53 -5.60
C ASP A 405 31.99 6.97 -5.22
N ALA A 406 30.97 7.81 -5.33
CA ALA A 406 29.60 7.47 -5.11
C ALA A 406 28.71 8.16 -6.15
N CYS A 407 27.65 7.49 -6.60
CA CYS A 407 26.61 8.16 -7.37
C CYS A 407 25.74 9.03 -6.45
N ALA A 408 25.03 10.00 -7.04
CA ALA A 408 24.01 10.78 -6.37
C ALA A 408 22.75 10.89 -7.21
N ILE A 409 21.60 10.73 -6.56
CA ILE A 409 20.27 10.96 -7.11
C ILE A 409 19.54 11.89 -6.17
N SER A 410 18.99 13.01 -6.64
CA SER A 410 18.29 13.95 -5.79
C SER A 410 17.08 14.57 -6.50
N ALA A 411 16.12 15.03 -5.70
CA ALA A 411 14.95 15.74 -6.14
C ALA A 411 14.77 16.99 -5.25
N VAL A 412 14.55 18.15 -5.85
CA VAL A 412 14.43 19.43 -5.15
C VAL A 412 13.30 20.26 -5.74
N LEU A 413 12.31 20.60 -4.91
CA LEU A 413 11.26 21.58 -5.21
C LEU A 413 11.63 22.89 -4.53
N TYR A 414 11.62 23.99 -5.27
CA TYR A 414 11.91 25.32 -4.72
C TYR A 414 11.01 26.39 -5.30
N GLU A 415 10.72 27.41 -4.50
CA GLU A 415 9.92 28.58 -4.86
C GLU A 415 10.74 29.59 -5.67
N VAL A 416 10.14 30.21 -6.69
CA VAL A 416 10.75 31.26 -7.49
C VAL A 416 9.84 32.49 -7.59
N GLU A 417 10.43 33.68 -7.70
CA GLU A 417 9.71 34.95 -7.88
C GLU A 417 9.43 35.24 -9.37
N SER A 418 10.21 34.63 -10.27
CA SER A 418 10.04 34.70 -11.73
C SER A 418 10.45 33.40 -12.39
N GLU A 419 9.93 33.14 -13.60
CA GLU A 419 10.26 31.96 -14.40
C GLU A 419 11.74 31.85 -14.78
N ASP A 420 12.43 33.00 -14.89
CA ASP A 420 13.86 33.06 -15.21
C ASP A 420 14.77 32.75 -14.01
N GLU A 421 14.22 32.80 -12.80
CA GLU A 421 14.99 32.50 -11.60
C GLU A 421 15.30 31.01 -11.50
N THR A 422 16.56 30.68 -11.16
CA THR A 422 17.02 29.29 -11.08
C THR A 422 18.05 29.12 -9.96
N LEU A 423 18.09 27.93 -9.38
CA LEU A 423 19.18 27.50 -8.48
C LEU A 423 20.26 26.79 -9.31
N ASN A 424 21.52 26.94 -8.90
CA ASN A 424 22.67 26.39 -9.56
C ASN A 424 23.47 25.43 -8.65
N GLY A 425 24.63 24.95 -9.10
CA GLY A 425 25.45 24.01 -8.37
C GLY A 425 25.84 24.43 -6.95
N SER A 426 25.92 25.76 -6.68
CA SER A 426 26.23 26.28 -5.33
C SER A 426 25.01 26.38 -4.42
N THR A 427 23.80 26.45 -4.97
CA THR A 427 22.59 26.84 -4.24
C THR A 427 21.50 25.75 -4.17
N ILE A 428 21.56 24.75 -5.06
CA ILE A 428 20.48 23.74 -5.21
C ILE A 428 20.21 22.93 -3.92
N TYR A 429 21.16 22.80 -3.02
CA TYR A 429 20.99 22.08 -1.76
C TYR A 429 21.00 22.96 -0.51
N THR A 430 21.23 24.28 -0.66
CA THR A 430 21.46 25.17 0.47
C THR A 430 20.58 26.41 0.49
N SER A 431 19.83 26.68 -0.61
CA SER A 431 18.98 27.85 -0.73
C SER A 431 17.82 27.82 0.27
N ASP A 432 17.50 28.98 0.81
CA ASP A 432 16.29 29.18 1.63
C ASP A 432 14.99 29.14 0.81
N LYS A 433 15.08 29.09 -0.53
CA LYS A 433 13.93 28.92 -1.43
C LYS A 433 13.45 27.47 -1.53
N ILE A 434 14.22 26.51 -1.04
CA ILE A 434 13.84 25.09 -1.05
C ILE A 434 12.56 24.89 -0.23
N VAL A 435 11.62 24.15 -0.83
CA VAL A 435 10.31 23.80 -0.24
C VAL A 435 10.27 22.33 0.14
N ALA A 436 10.77 21.46 -0.73
CA ALA A 436 10.90 20.02 -0.44
C ALA A 436 12.14 19.45 -1.13
N MET A 437 12.75 18.46 -0.52
CA MET A 437 13.89 17.77 -1.11
C MET A 437 14.03 16.34 -0.61
N ALA A 438 14.69 15.52 -1.43
CA ALA A 438 15.15 14.20 -1.06
C ALA A 438 16.46 13.89 -1.81
N SER A 439 17.33 13.07 -1.23
CA SER A 439 18.57 12.67 -1.86
C SER A 439 18.98 11.25 -1.48
N PHE A 440 19.64 10.58 -2.40
CA PHE A 440 20.25 9.27 -2.24
C PHE A 440 21.67 9.31 -2.78
N SER A 441 22.61 8.67 -2.10
CA SER A 441 23.98 8.51 -2.56
C SER A 441 24.51 7.13 -2.16
N SER A 442 25.23 6.47 -3.06
CA SER A 442 25.83 5.17 -2.80
C SER A 442 27.14 5.00 -3.55
N GLY A 443 28.17 4.54 -2.86
CA GLY A 443 29.46 4.11 -3.42
C GLY A 443 29.53 2.60 -3.66
N GLU A 444 28.46 1.86 -3.43
CA GLU A 444 28.45 0.41 -3.62
C GLU A 444 28.22 0.05 -5.09
N THR A 445 28.84 -1.05 -5.55
CA THR A 445 28.58 -1.58 -6.88
C THR A 445 27.20 -2.25 -6.91
N VAL A 446 26.35 -1.78 -7.81
CA VAL A 446 25.01 -2.32 -8.07
C VAL A 446 25.00 -2.84 -9.50
N ALA A 447 25.20 -4.14 -9.69
CA ALA A 447 25.40 -4.77 -10.99
C ALA A 447 24.08 -4.98 -11.77
N GLU A 448 22.97 -5.15 -11.07
CA GLU A 448 21.62 -5.36 -11.63
C GLU A 448 20.75 -4.14 -11.32
N TYR A 449 19.81 -3.84 -12.20
CA TYR A 449 18.87 -2.76 -11.96
C TYR A 449 18.13 -2.96 -10.63
N THR A 450 18.29 -1.98 -9.76
CA THR A 450 17.75 -1.97 -8.41
C THR A 450 16.84 -0.75 -8.26
N PRO A 451 15.67 -0.88 -7.65
CA PRO A 451 14.80 0.27 -7.45
C PRO A 451 15.41 1.28 -6.47
N PHE A 452 15.19 2.57 -6.74
CA PHE A 452 15.40 3.64 -5.78
C PHE A 452 14.09 4.39 -5.54
N GLU A 453 13.94 4.94 -4.34
CA GLU A 453 12.81 5.79 -3.96
C GLU A 453 13.32 7.00 -3.17
N LEU A 454 12.90 8.18 -3.58
CA LEU A 454 13.12 9.46 -2.93
C LEU A 454 11.77 10.00 -2.46
N ASN A 455 11.45 9.87 -1.18
CA ASN A 455 10.28 10.50 -0.60
C ASN A 455 10.65 11.95 -0.24
N LEU A 456 9.99 12.94 -0.84
CA LEU A 456 10.31 14.34 -0.63
C LEU A 456 9.90 14.79 0.78
N GLU A 457 10.87 15.33 1.52
CA GLU A 457 10.64 15.95 2.83
C GLU A 457 10.35 17.43 2.63
N TYR A 458 9.12 17.85 2.99
CA TYR A 458 8.68 19.22 2.91
C TYR A 458 9.19 20.01 4.13
N VAL A 459 10.03 21.01 3.88
CA VAL A 459 10.54 21.94 4.91
C VAL A 459 9.72 23.22 5.00
N LYS A 460 8.82 23.44 4.01
CA LYS A 460 7.82 24.51 3.97
C LYS A 460 6.50 23.95 3.45
N ASP A 461 5.40 24.56 3.82
CA ASP A 461 4.10 24.25 3.25
C ASP A 461 4.07 24.57 1.75
N TYR A 462 3.47 23.66 0.98
CA TYR A 462 3.19 23.89 -0.44
C TYR A 462 1.97 24.83 -0.57
N ASP A 463 2.10 25.87 -1.40
CA ASP A 463 1.05 26.85 -1.68
C ASP A 463 0.82 26.93 -3.19
N ALA A 464 -0.31 26.41 -3.67
CA ALA A 464 -0.64 26.37 -5.10
C ALA A 464 -0.70 27.76 -5.79
N SER A 465 -0.75 28.86 -5.02
CA SER A 465 -0.73 30.21 -5.58
C SER A 465 0.66 30.72 -5.94
N LYS A 466 1.72 29.99 -5.56
CA LYS A 466 3.12 30.34 -5.81
C LYS A 466 3.67 29.65 -7.05
N THR A 467 4.76 30.16 -7.55
CA THR A 467 5.50 29.57 -8.67
C THR A 467 6.66 28.72 -8.17
N TYR A 468 6.78 27.53 -8.70
CA TYR A 468 7.82 26.56 -8.33
C TYR A 468 8.62 26.09 -9.53
N LYS A 469 9.85 25.67 -9.24
CA LYS A 469 10.64 24.82 -10.11
C LYS A 469 10.97 23.51 -9.41
N PHE A 470 11.00 22.43 -10.20
CA PHE A 470 11.35 21.10 -9.74
C PHE A 470 12.54 20.55 -10.49
N ALA A 471 13.57 20.12 -9.78
CA ALA A 471 14.76 19.47 -10.30
C ALA A 471 14.79 18.01 -9.85
N VAL A 472 15.06 17.11 -10.80
CA VAL A 472 15.53 15.74 -10.54
C VAL A 472 16.92 15.68 -11.11
N ILE A 473 17.89 15.22 -10.32
CA ILE A 473 19.33 15.31 -10.64
C ILE A 473 19.95 13.93 -10.49
N PHE A 474 20.63 13.47 -11.53
CA PHE A 474 21.43 12.25 -11.55
C PHE A 474 22.90 12.61 -11.76
N SER A 475 23.81 12.04 -10.96
CA SER A 475 25.24 12.21 -11.13
C SER A 475 25.99 10.90 -10.90
N ALA A 476 26.88 10.56 -11.80
CA ALA A 476 27.78 9.41 -11.67
C ALA A 476 28.82 9.58 -10.55
N SER A 477 29.07 10.86 -10.13
CA SER A 477 29.97 11.20 -9.02
C SER A 477 29.33 12.26 -8.15
N ALA A 478 29.08 11.93 -6.88
CA ALA A 478 28.33 12.78 -5.92
C ALA A 478 28.98 14.16 -5.71
N ASP A 479 30.29 14.24 -5.74
CA ASP A 479 31.06 15.49 -5.58
C ASP A 479 31.59 16.03 -6.92
N GLY A 480 30.98 15.56 -8.02
CA GLY A 480 31.40 15.90 -9.38
C GLY A 480 31.30 17.39 -9.75
N ALA A 481 30.31 18.11 -9.16
CA ALA A 481 30.17 19.55 -9.33
C ALA A 481 31.39 20.33 -8.79
N ALA A 482 32.06 19.82 -7.77
CA ALA A 482 33.29 20.34 -7.22
C ALA A 482 34.56 19.77 -7.92
N TYR A 483 34.38 19.07 -9.04
CA TYR A 483 35.45 18.39 -9.79
C TYR A 483 36.19 17.27 -9.00
N ASN A 484 35.52 16.68 -8.04
CA ASN A 484 35.99 15.50 -7.32
C ASN A 484 35.22 14.27 -7.84
N ALA A 485 35.93 13.37 -8.52
CA ALA A 485 35.29 12.24 -9.18
C ALA A 485 36.29 11.12 -9.51
N ALA A 486 35.80 9.90 -9.68
CA ALA A 486 36.63 8.82 -10.20
C ALA A 486 36.36 8.59 -11.70
N VAL A 487 37.43 8.42 -12.46
CA VAL A 487 37.36 8.07 -13.88
C VAL A 487 36.66 6.72 -14.03
N GLY A 488 35.63 6.69 -14.91
CA GLY A 488 34.85 5.48 -15.20
C GLY A 488 33.77 5.16 -14.20
N SER A 489 33.50 6.03 -13.20
CA SER A 489 32.25 5.89 -12.41
C SER A 489 31.06 5.96 -13.35
N THR A 490 30.21 4.92 -13.34
CA THR A 490 29.12 4.77 -14.30
C THR A 490 27.80 4.52 -13.58
N LEU A 491 26.80 5.36 -13.85
CA LEU A 491 25.44 5.30 -13.35
C LEU A 491 24.50 5.05 -14.54
N TYR A 492 23.64 4.04 -14.41
CA TYR A 492 22.55 3.78 -15.35
C TYR A 492 21.25 4.16 -14.66
N ILE A 493 20.33 4.78 -15.39
CA ILE A 493 19.03 5.22 -14.91
C ILE A 493 17.97 4.83 -15.92
N ASP A 494 16.85 4.27 -15.42
CA ASP A 494 15.70 3.89 -16.23
C ASP A 494 14.39 4.00 -15.47
N ASP A 495 13.25 4.09 -16.21
CA ASP A 495 11.87 4.08 -15.70
C ASP A 495 11.65 5.03 -14.50
N VAL A 496 12.04 6.29 -14.66
CA VAL A 496 11.87 7.29 -13.60
C VAL A 496 10.42 7.78 -13.55
N THR A 497 9.84 7.75 -12.36
CA THR A 497 8.48 8.22 -12.11
C THR A 497 8.48 9.30 -11.05
N ILE A 498 7.85 10.43 -11.34
CA ILE A 498 7.49 11.47 -10.37
C ILE A 498 6.04 11.28 -9.97
N GLU A 499 5.81 11.06 -8.70
CA GLU A 499 4.48 10.93 -8.11
C GLU A 499 4.08 12.25 -7.46
N ASN A 500 2.92 12.76 -7.85
CA ASN A 500 2.35 14.00 -7.34
C ASN A 500 1.08 13.74 -6.54
N GLU A 501 0.85 14.53 -5.51
CA GLU A 501 -0.39 14.57 -4.75
C GLU A 501 -1.32 15.61 -5.35
N ALA A 502 -2.64 15.34 -5.37
CA ALA A 502 -3.62 16.34 -5.77
C ALA A 502 -3.61 17.51 -4.76
N VAL A 503 -3.63 18.70 -5.26
CA VAL A 503 -3.74 19.91 -4.45
C VAL A 503 -5.23 20.21 -4.29
N THR A 504 -5.78 20.04 -3.08
CA THR A 504 -7.15 20.47 -2.78
C THR A 504 -7.14 21.99 -2.66
N GLU A 505 -7.94 22.66 -3.50
CA GLU A 505 -8.20 24.09 -3.40
C GLU A 505 -8.85 24.48 -2.06
#